data_012c021b56ca236cdd3498b3070a5050
#
_entry.id   012c021b56ca236cdd3498b3070a5050
#
_cell.length_a   1.000
_cell.length_b   1.000
_cell.length_c   1.000
_cell.angle_alpha   90.00
_cell.angle_beta   90.00
_cell.angle_gamma   90.00
#
_symmetry.space_group_name_H-M   'P 1'
#
loop_
_entity.id
_entity.type
_entity.pdbx_description
1 polymer ?
#
loop_
_entity_poly.entity_id
_entity_poly.type
_entity_poly.pdbx_seq_one_letter_code
_entity_poly.pdbx_strand_id
1 'polypeptide(L)'
;MGKFDYTRAVKYFFLADVWQGMRLGLKYFFKPKATVNYPYEKGPLSPRFRGEHALRRYPNGEERCIDCKLCEAICPAQAITIDAEPREDGSRRTTRYDIDMTKCIYCGFCQEACPVDAIVEGPNFEFSTETREELFYDKEKLLENGERWEAQIARNLELDAPYR
;
A
#
# COMPACT_ATOMS: atom_id res chain seq x y z
N MET A 1 11.22 -60.00 2.41
CA MET A 1 12.55 -59.43 2.14
C MET A 1 12.47 -58.68 0.83
N GLY A 2 12.50 -57.31 0.89
CA GLY A 2 12.41 -56.46 -0.30
C GLY A 2 13.70 -56.63 -1.12
N LYS A 3 13.54 -56.72 -2.47
CA LYS A 3 14.69 -56.79 -3.38
C LYS A 3 15.48 -55.48 -3.26
N PHE A 4 16.78 -55.59 -2.95
CA PHE A 4 17.69 -54.45 -2.90
C PHE A 4 17.83 -53.82 -4.29
N ASP A 5 17.46 -52.55 -4.40
CA ASP A 5 17.51 -51.84 -5.71
C ASP A 5 18.91 -51.27 -5.91
N TYR A 6 19.72 -52.01 -6.65
CA TYR A 6 21.09 -51.64 -7.00
C TYR A 6 21.19 -50.33 -7.76
N THR A 7 20.21 -50.04 -8.63
CA THR A 7 20.21 -48.79 -9.37
C THR A 7 20.05 -47.57 -8.48
N ARG A 8 19.24 -47.69 -7.44
CA ARG A 8 19.05 -46.65 -6.43
C ARG A 8 20.30 -46.46 -5.60
N ALA A 9 20.92 -47.55 -5.15
CA ALA A 9 22.18 -47.51 -4.37
C ALA A 9 23.31 -46.85 -5.15
N VAL A 10 23.48 -47.18 -6.42
CA VAL A 10 24.47 -46.54 -7.30
C VAL A 10 24.21 -45.03 -7.49
N LYS A 11 22.97 -44.62 -7.70
CA LYS A 11 22.63 -43.22 -7.81
C LYS A 11 22.97 -42.43 -6.51
N TYR A 12 22.67 -42.98 -5.37
CA TYR A 12 23.04 -42.37 -4.08
C TYR A 12 24.55 -42.31 -3.85
N PHE A 13 25.29 -43.37 -4.23
CA PHE A 13 26.74 -43.42 -4.07
C PHE A 13 27.44 -42.34 -4.94
N PHE A 14 26.97 -42.16 -6.17
CA PHE A 14 27.49 -41.12 -7.09
C PHE A 14 26.85 -39.76 -6.92
N LEU A 15 26.03 -39.54 -5.88
CA LEU A 15 25.39 -38.28 -5.61
C LEU A 15 24.65 -37.68 -6.84
N ALA A 16 23.96 -38.55 -7.62
CA ALA A 16 23.32 -38.16 -8.86
C ALA A 16 22.35 -36.96 -8.71
N ASP A 17 21.66 -36.88 -7.61
CA ASP A 17 20.75 -35.77 -7.31
C ASP A 17 21.49 -34.44 -7.10
N VAL A 18 22.68 -34.48 -6.49
CA VAL A 18 23.55 -33.30 -6.34
C VAL A 18 24.03 -32.80 -7.69
N TRP A 19 24.46 -33.72 -8.57
CA TRP A 19 24.86 -33.37 -9.94
C TRP A 19 23.71 -32.78 -10.76
N GLN A 20 22.51 -33.32 -10.62
CA GLN A 20 21.33 -32.78 -11.26
C GLN A 20 21.01 -31.35 -10.74
N GLY A 21 21.09 -31.12 -9.42
CA GLY A 21 20.92 -29.81 -8.80
C GLY A 21 21.97 -28.81 -9.30
N MET A 22 23.24 -29.20 -9.34
CA MET A 22 24.33 -28.36 -9.85
C MET A 22 24.11 -28.00 -11.33
N ARG A 23 23.72 -28.97 -12.16
CA ARG A 23 23.42 -28.75 -13.60
C ARG A 23 22.24 -27.79 -13.77
N LEU A 24 21.20 -27.92 -12.92
CA LEU A 24 20.05 -27.01 -12.93
C LEU A 24 20.46 -25.59 -12.51
N GLY A 25 21.22 -25.46 -11.43
CA GLY A 25 21.76 -24.18 -10.96
C GLY A 25 22.61 -23.49 -12.03
N LEU A 26 23.52 -24.23 -12.66
CA LEU A 26 24.35 -23.71 -13.75
C LEU A 26 23.52 -23.24 -14.97
N LYS A 27 22.48 -24.01 -15.34
CA LYS A 27 21.55 -23.61 -16.40
C LYS A 27 20.87 -22.28 -16.09
N TYR A 28 20.40 -22.07 -14.84
CA TYR A 28 19.73 -20.83 -14.44
C TYR A 28 20.70 -19.66 -14.24
N PHE A 29 21.95 -19.93 -13.90
CA PHE A 29 23.00 -18.93 -13.80
C PHE A 29 23.20 -18.14 -15.10
N PHE A 30 23.10 -18.80 -16.24
CA PHE A 30 23.25 -18.18 -17.57
C PHE A 30 21.93 -17.68 -18.19
N LYS A 31 20.78 -17.86 -17.51
CA LYS A 31 19.52 -17.30 -18.00
C LYS A 31 19.40 -15.81 -17.66
N PRO A 32 18.59 -15.06 -18.43
CA PRO A 32 18.20 -13.70 -18.07
C PRO A 32 17.62 -13.68 -16.67
N LYS A 33 18.04 -12.72 -15.85
CA LYS A 33 17.54 -12.55 -14.48
C LYS A 33 16.13 -11.98 -14.53
N ALA A 34 15.20 -12.58 -13.78
CA ALA A 34 13.83 -12.08 -13.60
C ALA A 34 13.71 -11.15 -12.37
N THR A 35 14.79 -11.01 -11.61
CA THR A 35 14.82 -10.21 -10.38
C THR A 35 14.79 -8.72 -10.71
N VAL A 36 13.85 -7.99 -10.10
CA VAL A 36 13.82 -6.53 -10.12
C VAL A 36 14.85 -6.01 -9.10
N ASN A 37 15.74 -5.12 -9.55
CA ASN A 37 16.81 -4.57 -8.71
C ASN A 37 16.30 -3.36 -7.90
N TYR A 38 15.45 -3.61 -6.92
CA TYR A 38 14.96 -2.59 -6.01
C TYR A 38 16.12 -2.06 -5.14
N PRO A 39 16.24 -0.74 -4.88
CA PRO A 39 15.29 0.36 -5.18
C PRO A 39 15.50 1.03 -6.56
N TYR A 40 16.49 0.62 -7.34
CA TYR A 40 16.83 1.25 -8.63
C TYR A 40 15.77 0.95 -9.71
N GLU A 41 15.20 -0.24 -9.65
CA GLU A 41 14.08 -0.66 -10.49
C GLU A 41 12.87 -0.97 -9.62
N LYS A 42 11.69 -0.44 -10.00
CA LYS A 42 10.43 -0.67 -9.31
C LYS A 42 9.45 -1.34 -10.27
N GLY A 43 8.71 -2.32 -9.76
CA GLY A 43 7.63 -2.93 -10.51
C GLY A 43 6.44 -1.96 -10.69
N PRO A 44 5.60 -2.18 -11.71
CA PRO A 44 4.38 -1.39 -11.89
C PRO A 44 3.41 -1.65 -10.73
N LEU A 45 2.84 -0.56 -10.21
CA LEU A 45 1.80 -0.63 -9.18
C LEU A 45 0.41 -0.67 -9.83
N SER A 46 -0.50 -1.42 -9.21
CA SER A 46 -1.91 -1.40 -9.58
C SER A 46 -2.54 -0.04 -9.27
N PRO A 47 -3.52 0.45 -10.08
CA PRO A 47 -4.29 1.63 -9.71
C PRO A 47 -5.02 1.52 -8.36
N ARG A 48 -5.29 0.29 -7.90
CA ARG A 48 -5.92 -0.02 -6.61
C ARG A 48 -4.91 -0.34 -5.51
N PHE A 49 -3.65 0.04 -5.69
CA PHE A 49 -2.64 -0.17 -4.67
C PHE A 49 -2.96 0.67 -3.42
N ARG A 50 -2.86 0.04 -2.27
CA ARG A 50 -3.16 0.63 -0.96
C ARG A 50 -1.86 0.97 -0.25
N GLY A 51 -1.35 2.17 -0.49
CA GLY A 51 -0.14 2.69 0.14
C GLY A 51 -0.44 3.78 1.17
N GLU A 52 0.44 4.75 1.26
CA GLU A 52 0.39 5.84 2.23
C GLU A 52 -0.88 6.68 2.09
N HIS A 53 -1.53 7.00 3.21
CA HIS A 53 -2.76 7.79 3.23
C HIS A 53 -2.51 9.24 2.84
N ALA A 54 -3.49 9.81 2.16
CA ALA A 54 -3.46 11.19 1.70
C ALA A 54 -4.86 11.83 1.77
N LEU A 55 -4.92 13.10 2.18
CA LEU A 55 -6.12 13.94 2.09
C LEU A 55 -6.02 14.83 0.85
N ARG A 56 -7.07 14.82 0.04
CA ARG A 56 -7.11 15.57 -1.22
C ARG A 56 -7.75 16.94 -1.09
N ARG A 57 -7.33 17.86 -1.93
CA ARG A 57 -7.98 19.17 -2.15
C ARG A 57 -8.69 19.21 -3.50
N TYR A 58 -9.61 20.15 -3.63
CA TYR A 58 -10.16 20.55 -4.92
C TYR A 58 -9.14 21.41 -5.69
N PRO A 59 -9.31 21.57 -7.02
CA PRO A 59 -8.43 22.42 -7.82
C PRO A 59 -8.41 23.90 -7.38
N ASN A 60 -9.44 24.35 -6.65
CA ASN A 60 -9.51 25.69 -6.05
C ASN A 60 -8.70 25.81 -4.73
N GLY A 61 -8.05 24.74 -4.30
CA GLY A 61 -7.27 24.68 -3.04
C GLY A 61 -8.08 24.34 -1.80
N GLU A 62 -9.41 24.25 -1.90
CA GLU A 62 -10.27 23.89 -0.77
C GLU A 62 -10.14 22.39 -0.42
N GLU A 63 -10.20 22.07 0.85
CA GLU A 63 -10.18 20.67 1.30
C GLU A 63 -11.46 19.94 0.87
N ARG A 64 -11.32 18.71 0.36
CA ARG A 64 -12.47 17.88 -0.02
C ARG A 64 -13.25 17.35 1.18
N CYS A 65 -12.59 17.18 2.33
CA CYS A 65 -13.21 16.59 3.52
C CYS A 65 -14.35 17.48 4.05
N ILE A 66 -15.52 16.89 4.18
CA ILE A 66 -16.76 17.53 4.67
C ILE A 66 -17.12 17.10 6.11
N ASP A 67 -16.20 16.41 6.78
CA ASP A 67 -16.39 15.94 8.16
C ASP A 67 -17.63 15.06 8.36
N CYS A 68 -17.89 14.15 7.47
CA CYS A 68 -18.99 13.19 7.62
C CYS A 68 -18.68 12.05 8.61
N LYS A 69 -17.41 11.87 9.02
CA LYS A 69 -16.90 10.84 9.94
C LYS A 69 -17.13 9.38 9.52
N LEU A 70 -17.54 9.13 8.28
CA LEU A 70 -17.77 7.76 7.80
C LEU A 70 -16.50 6.93 7.81
N CYS A 71 -15.35 7.52 7.45
CA CYS A 71 -14.06 6.84 7.46
C CYS A 71 -13.59 6.46 8.88
N GLU A 72 -13.89 7.29 9.89
CA GLU A 72 -13.64 6.97 11.29
C GLU A 72 -14.54 5.81 11.76
N ALA A 73 -15.84 5.88 11.45
CA ALA A 73 -16.82 4.89 11.87
C ALA A 73 -16.59 3.50 11.25
N ILE A 74 -16.15 3.44 9.97
CA ILE A 74 -15.92 2.17 9.26
C ILE A 74 -14.56 1.55 9.57
N CYS A 75 -13.63 2.29 10.18
CA CYS A 75 -12.26 1.82 10.40
C CYS A 75 -12.21 0.61 11.36
N PRO A 76 -11.87 -0.60 10.90
CA PRO A 76 -11.88 -1.79 11.75
C PRO A 76 -10.77 -1.74 12.83
N ALA A 77 -9.70 -1.00 12.57
CA ALA A 77 -8.56 -0.83 13.49
C ALA A 77 -8.72 0.39 14.40
N GLN A 78 -9.79 1.21 14.23
CA GLN A 78 -9.97 2.47 14.95
C GLN A 78 -8.71 3.35 14.93
N ALA A 79 -8.08 3.41 13.76
CA ALA A 79 -6.84 4.16 13.54
C ALA A 79 -7.08 5.64 13.24
N ILE A 80 -8.31 6.04 12.90
CA ILE A 80 -8.68 7.38 12.47
C ILE A 80 -9.40 8.09 13.61
N THR A 81 -9.01 9.34 13.87
CA THR A 81 -9.68 10.22 14.84
C THR A 81 -9.96 11.57 14.18
N ILE A 82 -11.22 12.03 14.25
CA ILE A 82 -11.66 13.24 13.56
C ILE A 82 -12.38 14.16 14.54
N ASP A 83 -11.94 15.42 14.64
CA ASP A 83 -12.64 16.49 15.32
C ASP A 83 -13.09 17.55 14.31
N ALA A 84 -14.29 18.05 14.51
CA ALA A 84 -14.94 18.97 13.59
C ALA A 84 -15.51 20.18 14.31
N GLU A 85 -15.50 21.30 13.60
CA GLU A 85 -16.19 22.52 14.00
C GLU A 85 -17.10 23.02 12.88
N PRO A 86 -18.30 23.56 13.24
CA PRO A 86 -19.14 24.25 12.26
C PRO A 86 -18.48 25.57 11.88
N ARG A 87 -18.47 25.88 10.60
CA ARG A 87 -18.08 27.21 10.08
C ARG A 87 -19.23 28.20 10.19
N GLU A 88 -18.93 29.47 10.04
CA GLU A 88 -19.92 30.57 10.01
C GLU A 88 -20.94 30.41 8.90
N ASP A 89 -20.55 29.76 7.77
CA ASP A 89 -21.43 29.46 6.63
C ASP A 89 -22.35 28.24 6.85
N GLY A 90 -22.29 27.61 8.05
CA GLY A 90 -23.06 26.41 8.39
C GLY A 90 -22.48 25.11 7.83
N SER A 91 -21.41 25.16 7.07
CA SER A 91 -20.70 23.96 6.62
C SER A 91 -19.84 23.34 7.72
N ARG A 92 -19.57 22.07 7.63
CA ARG A 92 -18.63 21.37 8.55
C ARG A 92 -17.26 21.27 7.92
N ARG A 93 -16.23 21.43 8.74
CA ARG A 93 -14.84 21.17 8.36
C ARG A 93 -14.10 20.51 9.52
N THR A 94 -13.17 19.65 9.16
CA THR A 94 -12.29 19.02 10.14
C THR A 94 -11.29 20.04 10.68
N THR A 95 -11.23 20.16 12.01
CA THR A 95 -10.17 20.87 12.71
C THR A 95 -8.97 19.95 12.96
N ARG A 96 -9.28 18.69 13.22
CA ARG A 96 -8.30 17.64 13.45
C ARG A 96 -8.65 16.40 12.63
N TYR A 97 -7.66 15.80 11.99
CA TYR A 97 -7.78 14.54 11.26
C TYR A 97 -6.48 13.75 11.44
N ASP A 98 -6.49 12.79 12.34
CA ASP A 98 -5.31 12.01 12.67
C ASP A 98 -5.48 10.56 12.25
N ILE A 99 -4.39 9.97 11.75
CA ILE A 99 -4.30 8.54 11.47
C ILE A 99 -3.08 7.96 12.18
N ASP A 100 -3.30 6.98 13.04
CA ASP A 100 -2.21 6.15 13.57
C ASP A 100 -1.85 5.07 12.53
N MET A 101 -0.79 5.33 11.75
CA MET A 101 -0.35 4.42 10.67
C MET A 101 0.14 3.08 11.20
N THR A 102 0.49 2.99 12.51
CA THR A 102 0.89 1.72 13.13
C THR A 102 -0.28 0.83 13.49
N LYS A 103 -1.49 1.40 13.67
CA LYS A 103 -2.73 0.66 13.87
C LYS A 103 -3.40 0.32 12.55
N CYS A 104 -3.21 1.13 11.52
CA CYS A 104 -3.83 0.97 10.23
C CYS A 104 -3.43 -0.37 9.60
N ILE A 105 -4.43 -1.11 9.06
CA ILE A 105 -4.23 -2.37 8.36
C ILE A 105 -4.32 -2.23 6.83
N TYR A 106 -4.39 -1.00 6.33
CA TYR A 106 -4.44 -0.68 4.89
C TYR A 106 -5.55 -1.42 4.14
N CYS A 107 -6.73 -1.52 4.77
CA CYS A 107 -7.88 -2.23 4.20
C CYS A 107 -8.62 -1.46 3.10
N GLY A 108 -8.43 -0.15 3.00
CA GLY A 108 -9.07 0.72 2.00
C GLY A 108 -10.52 1.10 2.30
N PHE A 109 -11.11 0.65 3.41
CA PHE A 109 -12.52 0.96 3.72
C PHE A 109 -12.77 2.45 3.92
N CYS A 110 -11.78 3.19 4.40
CA CYS A 110 -11.88 4.65 4.58
C CYS A 110 -12.07 5.36 3.24
N GLN A 111 -11.33 4.98 2.20
CA GLN A 111 -11.49 5.57 0.86
C GLN A 111 -12.77 5.11 0.16
N GLU A 112 -13.23 3.88 0.39
CA GLU A 112 -14.48 3.37 -0.17
C GLU A 112 -15.70 4.06 0.47
N ALA A 113 -15.65 4.35 1.77
CA ALA A 113 -16.71 5.01 2.49
C ALA A 113 -16.78 6.54 2.25
N CYS A 114 -15.74 7.13 1.68
CA CYS A 114 -15.67 8.58 1.50
C CYS A 114 -16.52 9.06 0.31
N PRO A 115 -17.59 9.85 0.55
CA PRO A 115 -18.49 10.27 -0.53
C PRO A 115 -17.92 11.33 -1.46
N VAL A 116 -16.79 11.93 -1.09
CA VAL A 116 -16.15 13.04 -1.82
C VAL A 116 -14.72 12.72 -2.25
N ASP A 117 -14.27 11.48 -2.10
CA ASP A 117 -12.89 11.06 -2.37
C ASP A 117 -11.84 11.97 -1.71
N ALA A 118 -12.09 12.34 -0.45
CA ALA A 118 -11.18 13.18 0.32
C ALA A 118 -10.02 12.39 0.89
N ILE A 119 -10.30 11.26 1.54
CA ILE A 119 -9.28 10.33 2.04
C ILE A 119 -9.05 9.26 0.99
N VAL A 120 -7.80 9.00 0.65
CA VAL A 120 -7.38 7.97 -0.31
C VAL A 120 -6.09 7.30 0.17
N GLU A 121 -5.89 6.07 -0.24
CA GLU A 121 -4.62 5.37 -0.10
C GLU A 121 -3.80 5.61 -1.38
N GLY A 122 -2.67 6.30 -1.24
CA GLY A 122 -1.82 6.73 -2.34
C GLY A 122 -0.91 5.63 -2.87
N PRO A 123 -0.11 5.94 -3.90
CA PRO A 123 0.80 4.98 -4.51
C PRO A 123 2.11 4.80 -3.72
N ASN A 124 2.40 5.67 -2.75
CA ASN A 124 3.63 5.60 -1.99
C ASN A 124 3.61 4.46 -0.96
N PHE A 125 4.70 3.69 -0.92
CA PHE A 125 4.92 2.64 0.09
C PHE A 125 6.25 2.81 0.82
N GLU A 126 7.06 3.80 0.42
CA GLU A 126 8.38 4.08 0.99
C GLU A 126 8.28 5.19 2.04
N PHE A 127 7.61 4.90 3.15
CA PHE A 127 7.40 5.84 4.27
C PHE A 127 7.79 5.24 5.63
N SER A 128 8.78 4.36 5.64
CA SER A 128 9.35 3.86 6.88
C SER A 128 10.07 4.98 7.64
N THR A 129 9.93 4.97 8.96
CA THR A 129 10.48 5.97 9.88
C THR A 129 11.24 5.28 11.01
N GLU A 130 12.01 6.04 11.79
CA GLU A 130 12.76 5.50 12.91
C GLU A 130 11.93 5.39 14.18
N THR A 131 10.92 6.26 14.36
CA THR A 131 10.09 6.33 15.55
C THR A 131 8.63 6.13 15.22
N ARG A 132 7.87 5.68 16.23
CA ARG A 132 6.42 5.48 16.09
C ARG A 132 5.67 6.81 15.95
N GLU A 133 6.15 7.83 16.61
CA GLU A 133 5.54 9.16 16.62
C GLU A 133 5.47 9.76 15.23
N GLU A 134 6.48 9.51 14.39
CA GLU A 134 6.51 9.94 12.99
C GLU A 134 5.46 9.24 12.11
N LEU A 135 4.97 8.07 12.55
CA LEU A 135 3.88 7.33 11.91
C LEU A 135 2.49 7.71 12.47
N PHE A 136 2.43 8.69 13.32
CA PHE A 136 1.18 9.33 13.72
C PHE A 136 0.95 10.54 12.82
N TYR A 137 0.13 10.34 11.78
CA TYR A 137 -0.10 11.36 10.76
C TYR A 137 -1.21 12.30 11.17
N ASP A 138 -0.90 13.58 11.23
CA ASP A 138 -1.85 14.65 11.41
C ASP A 138 -2.46 15.11 10.07
N LYS A 139 -3.42 16.01 10.14
CA LYS A 139 -4.12 16.58 9.00
C LYS A 139 -3.17 17.24 8.00
N GLU A 140 -2.16 17.98 8.50
CA GLU A 140 -1.21 18.72 7.66
C GLU A 140 -0.36 17.75 6.85
N LYS A 141 0.16 16.70 7.47
CA LYS A 141 0.93 15.64 6.82
C LYS A 141 0.11 14.92 5.75
N LEU A 142 -1.15 14.61 6.06
CA LEU A 142 -2.05 13.94 5.11
C LEU A 142 -2.36 14.83 3.90
N LEU A 143 -2.53 16.14 4.09
CA LEU A 143 -2.73 17.09 3.00
C LEU A 143 -1.47 17.28 2.16
N GLU A 144 -0.29 17.36 2.78
CA GLU A 144 1.00 17.39 2.07
C GLU A 144 1.17 16.15 1.16
N ASN A 145 0.84 14.97 1.67
CA ASN A 145 0.85 13.75 0.88
C ASN A 145 -0.13 13.83 -0.30
N GLY A 146 -1.32 14.38 -0.07
CA GLY A 146 -2.31 14.62 -1.12
C GLY A 146 -1.78 15.51 -2.23
N GLU A 147 -1.18 16.63 -1.88
CA GLU A 147 -0.60 17.56 -2.86
C GLU A 147 0.55 16.92 -3.64
N ARG A 148 1.41 16.18 -2.96
CA ARG A 148 2.57 15.50 -3.56
C ARG A 148 2.17 14.46 -4.61
N TRP A 149 1.11 13.69 -4.37
CA TRP A 149 0.72 12.55 -5.18
C TRP A 149 -0.56 12.76 -5.97
N GLU A 150 -1.18 13.97 -5.95
CA GLU A 150 -2.49 14.24 -6.56
C GLU A 150 -2.59 13.80 -8.02
N ALA A 151 -1.57 14.07 -8.84
CA ALA A 151 -1.58 13.72 -10.26
C ALA A 151 -1.70 12.20 -10.49
N GLN A 152 -1.02 11.40 -9.66
CA GLN A 152 -1.08 9.94 -9.75
C GLN A 152 -2.35 9.39 -9.12
N ILE A 153 -2.79 9.96 -8.01
CA ILE A 153 -4.04 9.59 -7.33
C ILE A 153 -5.23 9.83 -8.27
N ALA A 154 -5.31 11.01 -8.90
CA ALA A 154 -6.38 11.34 -9.85
C ALA A 154 -6.44 10.34 -11.00
N ARG A 155 -5.27 10.02 -11.59
CA ARG A 155 -5.19 9.02 -12.67
C ARG A 155 -5.63 7.64 -12.21
N ASN A 156 -5.21 7.21 -11.01
CA ASN A 156 -5.59 5.92 -10.46
C ASN A 156 -7.11 5.83 -10.23
N LEU A 157 -7.73 6.90 -9.74
CA LEU A 157 -9.17 6.99 -9.54
C LEU A 157 -9.95 6.94 -10.86
N GLU A 158 -9.45 7.60 -11.91
CA GLU A 158 -10.05 7.50 -13.26
C GLU A 158 -9.99 6.06 -13.80
N LEU A 159 -8.87 5.38 -13.62
CA LEU A 159 -8.70 3.98 -14.05
C LEU A 159 -9.56 3.01 -13.24
N ASP A 160 -9.85 3.33 -11.99
CA ASP A 160 -10.70 2.51 -11.10
C ASP A 160 -12.20 2.83 -11.24
N ALA A 161 -12.56 3.98 -11.78
CA ALA A 161 -13.95 4.45 -11.90
C ALA A 161 -14.96 3.39 -12.47
N PRO A 162 -14.60 2.56 -13.48
CA PRO A 162 -15.51 1.53 -13.99
C PRO A 162 -15.86 0.42 -13.02
N TYR A 163 -15.13 0.32 -11.90
CA TYR A 163 -15.24 -0.76 -10.91
C TYR A 163 -15.74 -0.29 -9.53
N ARG A 164 -16.05 1.01 -9.40
CA ARG A 164 -16.56 1.65 -8.18
C ARG A 164 -18.08 1.80 -8.20
#